data_7bf534152456cca7d027f2921470b2f6
#
_entry.id   7bf534152456cca7d027f2921470b2f6
#
_cell.length_a   1.000
_cell.length_b   1.000
_cell.length_c   1.000
_cell.angle_alpha   90.00
_cell.angle_beta   90.00
_cell.angle_gamma   90.00
#
_symmetry.space_group_name_H-M   'P 1'
#
loop_
_entity.id
_entity.type
_entity.pdbx_description
1 polymer ?
#
loop_
_entity_poly.entity_id
_entity_poly.type
_entity_poly.pdbx_seq_one_letter_code
_entity_poly.pdbx_strand_id
1 'polypeptide(L)'
;MIELFNIDLLSYTVQTAETAPTHSYTIYWLILLGSMLLSWLVSARMKSRFSEYSQISIPVTGRQVAEQMLKDNHITDVKVISTPGHLTDHYNPADKTVNLSESVYNSNSIAAAAVAAHEVGHAVQHAQAYHWLGLRSALVPIVQLSSNLVGIVLMIGIVLLAMGGSPWVLGLGIGLFAVTTAFAFITLPVEFDASARALKWL
;
A
#
# COMPACT_ATOMS: atom_id res chain seq x y z
N MET A 1 45.80 1.39 -40.20
CA MET A 1 45.70 2.01 -38.87
C MET A 1 44.27 2.04 -38.31
N ILE A 2 43.22 2.10 -39.11
CA ILE A 2 41.80 2.12 -38.68
C ILE A 2 41.26 0.72 -38.29
N GLU A 3 41.78 -0.34 -38.91
CA GLU A 3 41.29 -1.71 -38.61
C GLU A 3 41.76 -2.28 -37.27
N LEU A 4 42.96 -1.91 -36.80
CA LEU A 4 43.50 -2.34 -35.53
C LEU A 4 42.75 -1.73 -34.35
N PHE A 5 42.23 -0.50 -34.49
CA PHE A 5 41.46 0.19 -33.43
C PHE A 5 40.06 -0.42 -33.22
N ASN A 6 39.48 -1.01 -34.29
CA ASN A 6 38.15 -1.65 -34.23
C ASN A 6 38.17 -3.02 -33.53
N ILE A 7 39.27 -3.76 -33.66
CA ILE A 7 39.43 -5.09 -33.06
C ILE A 7 39.63 -4.96 -31.53
N ASP A 8 40.41 -3.96 -31.10
CA ASP A 8 40.63 -3.71 -29.66
C ASP A 8 39.36 -3.23 -28.95
N LEU A 9 38.53 -2.42 -29.62
CA LEU A 9 37.25 -1.94 -29.04
C LEU A 9 36.22 -3.08 -28.91
N LEU A 10 36.17 -3.96 -29.92
CA LEU A 10 35.30 -5.14 -29.90
C LEU A 10 35.76 -6.17 -28.87
N SER A 11 37.07 -6.40 -28.73
CA SER A 11 37.61 -7.30 -27.72
C SER A 11 37.34 -6.78 -26.29
N TYR A 12 37.47 -5.45 -26.07
CA TYR A 12 37.16 -4.82 -24.81
C TYR A 12 35.67 -4.92 -24.46
N THR A 13 34.77 -4.70 -25.43
CA THR A 13 33.33 -4.81 -25.20
C THR A 13 32.87 -6.26 -24.98
N VAL A 14 33.49 -7.22 -25.64
CA VAL A 14 33.21 -8.66 -25.40
C VAL A 14 33.72 -9.09 -24.03
N GLN A 15 34.91 -8.63 -23.64
CA GLN A 15 35.51 -8.98 -22.34
C GLN A 15 34.76 -8.35 -21.14
N THR A 16 34.22 -7.14 -21.30
CA THR A 16 33.36 -6.53 -20.28
C THR A 16 31.99 -7.17 -20.17
N ALA A 17 31.46 -7.76 -21.25
CA ALA A 17 30.20 -8.52 -21.23
C ALA A 17 30.37 -9.89 -20.53
N GLU A 18 31.55 -10.51 -20.64
CA GLU A 18 31.82 -11.84 -20.04
C GLU A 18 32.15 -11.78 -18.55
N THR A 19 32.50 -10.60 -18.03
CA THR A 19 32.82 -10.38 -16.60
C THR A 19 31.67 -9.77 -15.79
N ALA A 20 30.47 -9.63 -16.37
CA ALA A 20 29.31 -9.23 -15.57
C ALA A 20 29.04 -10.34 -14.54
N PRO A 21 29.13 -10.05 -13.22
CA PRO A 21 29.07 -11.07 -12.21
C PRO A 21 27.69 -11.73 -12.24
N THR A 22 27.65 -13.00 -12.66
CA THR A 22 26.44 -13.85 -12.67
C THR A 22 25.73 -13.88 -11.32
N HIS A 23 26.46 -13.65 -10.23
CA HIS A 23 25.94 -13.49 -8.88
C HIS A 23 24.95 -12.32 -8.71
N SER A 24 25.09 -11.23 -9.47
CA SER A 24 24.19 -10.07 -9.34
C SER A 24 22.77 -10.43 -9.78
N TYR A 25 22.60 -11.10 -10.89
CA TYR A 25 21.26 -11.50 -11.39
C TYR A 25 20.59 -12.52 -10.48
N THR A 26 21.35 -13.46 -9.92
CA THR A 26 20.83 -14.45 -8.96
C THR A 26 20.26 -13.79 -7.72
N ILE A 27 20.94 -12.80 -7.15
CA ILE A 27 20.45 -12.06 -5.97
C ILE A 27 19.15 -11.31 -6.31
N TYR A 28 19.05 -10.66 -7.48
CA TYR A 28 17.82 -9.98 -7.87
C TYR A 28 16.63 -10.94 -8.01
N TRP A 29 16.85 -12.12 -8.63
CA TRP A 29 15.81 -13.15 -8.74
C TRP A 29 15.41 -13.71 -7.37
N LEU A 30 16.35 -13.94 -6.47
CA LEU A 30 16.06 -14.41 -5.11
C LEU A 30 15.22 -13.38 -4.33
N ILE A 31 15.57 -12.10 -4.41
CA ILE A 31 14.80 -11.02 -3.76
C ILE A 31 13.39 -10.93 -4.38
N LEU A 32 13.29 -10.95 -5.70
CA LEU A 32 12.00 -10.88 -6.40
C LEU A 32 11.10 -12.06 -6.03
N LEU A 33 11.59 -13.29 -6.20
CA LEU A 33 10.82 -14.51 -5.90
C LEU A 33 10.50 -14.62 -4.41
N GLY A 34 11.45 -14.27 -3.54
CA GLY A 34 11.25 -14.24 -2.09
C GLY A 34 10.18 -13.24 -1.68
N SER A 35 10.18 -12.03 -2.25
CA SER A 35 9.16 -11.02 -1.96
C SER A 35 7.78 -11.42 -2.50
N MET A 36 7.71 -12.02 -3.69
CA MET A 36 6.45 -12.54 -4.25
C MET A 36 5.88 -13.67 -3.40
N LEU A 37 6.72 -14.62 -2.97
CA LEU A 37 6.31 -15.72 -2.10
C LEU A 37 5.82 -15.21 -0.75
N LEU A 38 6.54 -14.27 -0.13
CA LEU A 38 6.14 -13.67 1.14
C LEU A 38 4.80 -12.94 1.01
N SER A 39 4.62 -12.13 -0.04
CA SER A 39 3.36 -11.44 -0.32
C SER A 39 2.20 -12.42 -0.52
N TRP A 40 2.43 -13.50 -1.25
CA TRP A 40 1.43 -14.54 -1.45
C TRP A 40 1.06 -15.24 -0.14
N LEU A 41 2.04 -15.64 0.68
CA LEU A 41 1.81 -16.29 1.97
C LEU A 41 1.03 -15.39 2.94
N VAL A 42 1.42 -14.12 3.05
CA VAL A 42 0.73 -13.15 3.91
C VAL A 42 -0.72 -12.94 3.44
N SER A 43 -0.92 -12.75 2.12
CA SER A 43 -2.26 -12.55 1.54
C SER A 43 -3.14 -13.78 1.71
N ALA A 44 -2.60 -14.98 1.49
CA ALA A 44 -3.32 -16.24 1.67
C ALA A 44 -3.74 -16.44 3.13
N ARG A 45 -2.81 -16.16 4.07
CA ARG A 45 -3.10 -16.27 5.51
C ARG A 45 -4.16 -15.26 5.95
N MET A 46 -4.08 -14.01 5.49
CA MET A 46 -5.07 -12.97 5.80
C MET A 46 -6.46 -13.36 5.29
N LYS A 47 -6.57 -13.80 4.02
CA LYS A 47 -7.84 -14.25 3.43
C LYS A 47 -8.43 -15.44 4.17
N SER A 48 -7.60 -16.42 4.56
CA SER A 48 -8.02 -17.59 5.33
C SER A 48 -8.58 -17.19 6.70
N ARG A 49 -7.88 -16.30 7.43
CA ARG A 49 -8.35 -15.79 8.73
C ARG A 49 -9.64 -14.97 8.59
N PHE A 50 -9.70 -14.09 7.60
CA PHE A 50 -10.93 -13.34 7.35
C PHE A 50 -12.12 -14.27 7.06
N SER A 51 -11.95 -15.29 6.23
CA SER A 51 -12.97 -16.28 5.94
C SER A 51 -13.39 -17.06 7.18
N GLU A 52 -12.45 -17.50 8.02
CA GLU A 52 -12.71 -18.21 9.28
C GLU A 52 -13.57 -17.34 10.22
N TYR A 53 -13.15 -16.11 10.49
CA TYR A 53 -13.84 -15.20 11.42
C TYR A 53 -15.14 -14.62 10.84
N SER A 54 -15.34 -14.67 9.53
CA SER A 54 -16.60 -14.30 8.90
C SER A 54 -17.71 -15.32 9.17
N GLN A 55 -17.37 -16.56 9.55
CA GLN A 55 -18.35 -17.61 9.90
C GLN A 55 -18.78 -17.55 11.37
N ILE A 56 -18.08 -16.78 12.21
CA ILE A 56 -18.41 -16.70 13.63
C ILE A 56 -19.33 -15.51 13.85
N SER A 57 -20.62 -15.82 14.12
CA SER A 57 -21.64 -14.80 14.35
C SER A 57 -21.56 -14.21 15.75
N ILE A 58 -21.82 -12.90 15.83
CA ILE A 58 -21.97 -12.13 17.07
C ILE A 58 -23.32 -11.41 17.06
N PRO A 59 -23.86 -10.95 18.20
CA PRO A 59 -25.20 -10.34 18.26
C PRO A 59 -25.30 -8.93 17.67
N VAL A 60 -24.21 -8.37 17.14
CA VAL A 60 -24.16 -7.00 16.61
C VAL A 60 -23.59 -6.98 15.20
N THR A 61 -24.04 -6.03 14.36
CA THR A 61 -23.52 -5.83 13.01
C THR A 61 -22.30 -4.92 13.02
N GLY A 62 -21.51 -4.95 11.91
CA GLY A 62 -20.37 -4.03 11.76
C GLY A 62 -20.78 -2.56 11.89
N ARG A 63 -21.94 -2.17 11.34
CA ARG A 63 -22.52 -0.85 11.55
C ARG A 63 -22.67 -0.53 13.03
N GLN A 64 -23.32 -1.42 13.80
CA GLN A 64 -23.58 -1.20 15.23
C GLN A 64 -22.29 -1.12 16.05
N VAL A 65 -21.28 -1.91 15.69
CA VAL A 65 -19.93 -1.83 16.28
C VAL A 65 -19.32 -0.44 16.02
N ALA A 66 -19.35 0.03 14.77
CA ALA A 66 -18.82 1.35 14.43
C ALA A 66 -19.55 2.48 15.16
N GLU A 67 -20.89 2.47 15.17
CA GLU A 67 -21.70 3.49 15.87
C GLU A 67 -21.44 3.49 17.39
N GLN A 68 -21.30 2.30 17.99
CA GLN A 68 -21.02 2.19 19.42
C GLN A 68 -19.61 2.68 19.75
N MET A 69 -18.58 2.29 18.97
CA MET A 69 -17.21 2.74 19.22
C MET A 69 -17.05 4.26 19.03
N LEU A 70 -17.73 4.86 18.04
CA LEU A 70 -17.76 6.33 17.90
C LEU A 70 -18.37 7.00 19.13
N LYS A 71 -19.50 6.50 19.61
CA LYS A 71 -20.18 7.00 20.81
C LYS A 71 -19.31 6.91 22.05
N ASP A 72 -18.64 5.77 22.27
CA ASP A 72 -17.80 5.54 23.44
C ASP A 72 -16.54 6.45 23.43
N ASN A 73 -16.10 6.86 22.24
CA ASN A 73 -15.02 7.84 22.07
C ASN A 73 -15.54 9.30 21.99
N HIS A 74 -16.82 9.55 22.28
CA HIS A 74 -17.45 10.89 22.26
C HIS A 74 -17.37 11.59 20.90
N ILE A 75 -17.33 10.83 19.78
CA ILE A 75 -17.30 11.34 18.42
C ILE A 75 -18.72 11.35 17.87
N THR A 76 -19.30 12.55 17.71
CA THR A 76 -20.71 12.73 17.33
C THR A 76 -20.90 13.28 15.91
N ASP A 77 -19.82 13.73 15.29
CA ASP A 77 -19.80 14.40 13.98
C ASP A 77 -19.36 13.47 12.83
N VAL A 78 -19.14 12.19 13.12
CA VAL A 78 -18.80 11.14 12.13
C VAL A 78 -20.02 10.26 11.90
N LYS A 79 -20.36 10.03 10.62
CA LYS A 79 -21.46 9.17 10.20
C LYS A 79 -20.96 7.82 9.73
N VAL A 80 -21.71 6.75 10.00
CA VAL A 80 -21.45 5.41 9.47
C VAL A 80 -22.38 5.17 8.29
N ILE A 81 -21.82 4.93 7.10
CA ILE A 81 -22.58 4.71 5.86
C ILE A 81 -22.15 3.42 5.17
N SER A 82 -23.09 2.82 4.42
CA SER A 82 -22.78 1.68 3.56
C SER A 82 -22.25 2.17 2.23
N THR A 83 -21.19 1.52 1.72
CA THR A 83 -20.63 1.79 0.39
C THR A 83 -20.70 0.53 -0.48
N PRO A 84 -21.01 0.64 -1.78
CA PRO A 84 -21.00 -0.50 -2.67
C PRO A 84 -19.58 -1.03 -2.91
N GLY A 85 -19.49 -2.34 -3.18
CA GLY A 85 -18.23 -3.02 -3.47
C GLY A 85 -17.79 -3.95 -2.37
N HIS A 86 -16.61 -4.57 -2.57
CA HIS A 86 -15.99 -5.51 -1.64
C HIS A 86 -14.62 -4.96 -1.25
N LEU A 87 -14.31 -4.96 0.05
CA LEU A 87 -13.06 -4.37 0.59
C LEU A 87 -12.94 -2.86 0.28
N THR A 88 -14.07 -2.16 0.31
CA THR A 88 -14.16 -0.70 0.11
C THR A 88 -14.26 0.06 1.43
N ASP A 89 -14.08 -0.66 2.53
CA ASP A 89 -14.12 -0.10 3.88
C ASP A 89 -13.03 0.96 4.05
N HIS A 90 -13.40 2.14 4.55
CA HIS A 90 -12.45 3.22 4.81
C HIS A 90 -13.08 4.34 5.63
N TYR A 91 -12.26 5.04 6.40
CA TYR A 91 -12.61 6.32 6.98
C TYR A 91 -12.27 7.47 6.03
N ASN A 92 -13.24 8.36 5.75
CA ASN A 92 -13.01 9.59 4.99
C ASN A 92 -12.98 10.81 5.92
N PRO A 93 -11.80 11.40 6.14
CA PRO A 93 -11.68 12.57 7.01
C PRO A 93 -12.27 13.86 6.44
N ALA A 94 -12.40 13.98 5.11
CA ALA A 94 -12.99 15.17 4.46
C ALA A 94 -14.50 15.27 4.71
N ASP A 95 -15.19 14.14 4.57
CA ASP A 95 -16.66 14.08 4.75
C ASP A 95 -17.05 13.64 6.16
N LYS A 96 -16.08 13.26 7.01
CA LYS A 96 -16.29 12.68 8.34
C LYS A 96 -17.23 11.48 8.29
N THR A 97 -16.89 10.51 7.45
CA THR A 97 -17.67 9.28 7.29
C THR A 97 -16.83 8.03 7.47
N VAL A 98 -17.35 7.06 8.20
CA VAL A 98 -16.89 5.69 8.19
C VAL A 98 -17.71 4.95 7.14
N ASN A 99 -17.06 4.60 6.04
CA ASN A 99 -17.65 3.92 4.90
C ASN A 99 -17.38 2.43 5.07
N LEU A 100 -18.43 1.63 5.20
CA LEU A 100 -18.34 0.18 5.33
C LEU A 100 -18.93 -0.48 4.10
N SER A 101 -18.23 -1.45 3.53
CA SER A 101 -18.77 -2.29 2.45
C SER A 101 -20.04 -2.99 2.91
N GLU A 102 -20.95 -3.31 1.99
CA GLU A 102 -22.22 -3.99 2.33
C GLU A 102 -22.01 -5.29 3.10
N SER A 103 -20.91 -5.99 2.79
CA SER A 103 -20.51 -7.23 3.45
C SER A 103 -20.03 -7.05 4.89
N VAL A 104 -19.62 -5.84 5.29
CA VAL A 104 -19.23 -5.47 6.64
C VAL A 104 -20.38 -4.76 7.36
N TYR A 105 -21.02 -3.80 6.69
CA TYR A 105 -22.08 -2.97 7.26
C TYR A 105 -23.23 -3.78 7.83
N ASN A 106 -23.72 -4.77 7.07
CA ASN A 106 -24.87 -5.60 7.45
C ASN A 106 -24.47 -6.93 8.12
N SER A 107 -23.19 -7.31 8.09
CA SER A 107 -22.75 -8.59 8.65
C SER A 107 -22.61 -8.52 10.16
N ASN A 108 -23.05 -9.59 10.83
CA ASN A 108 -22.93 -9.82 12.26
C ASN A 108 -21.82 -10.82 12.61
N SER A 109 -20.64 -10.68 11.99
CA SER A 109 -19.50 -11.57 12.20
C SER A 109 -18.34 -10.88 12.94
N ILE A 110 -17.46 -11.69 13.55
CA ILE A 110 -16.22 -11.18 14.19
C ILE A 110 -15.37 -10.40 13.18
N ALA A 111 -15.26 -10.90 11.94
CA ALA A 111 -14.51 -10.21 10.89
C ALA A 111 -15.10 -8.83 10.58
N ALA A 112 -16.42 -8.71 10.46
CA ALA A 112 -17.08 -7.44 10.22
C ALA A 112 -16.89 -6.46 11.38
N ALA A 113 -16.98 -6.94 12.62
CA ALA A 113 -16.73 -6.14 13.81
C ALA A 113 -15.28 -5.59 13.85
N ALA A 114 -14.31 -6.45 13.54
CA ALA A 114 -12.90 -6.07 13.52
C ALA A 114 -12.59 -5.01 12.44
N VAL A 115 -13.15 -5.15 11.23
CA VAL A 115 -12.99 -4.15 10.16
C VAL A 115 -13.67 -2.85 10.55
N ALA A 116 -14.91 -2.89 11.02
CA ALA A 116 -15.64 -1.70 11.44
C ALA A 116 -14.93 -0.93 12.57
N ALA A 117 -14.41 -1.65 13.58
CA ALA A 117 -13.63 -1.05 14.66
C ALA A 117 -12.32 -0.45 14.17
N HIS A 118 -11.65 -1.06 13.18
CA HIS A 118 -10.43 -0.52 12.57
C HIS A 118 -10.70 0.83 11.88
N GLU A 119 -11.76 0.92 11.07
CA GLU A 119 -12.12 2.18 10.38
C GLU A 119 -12.51 3.28 11.37
N VAL A 120 -13.16 2.92 12.47
CA VAL A 120 -13.40 3.88 13.57
C VAL A 120 -12.09 4.24 14.27
N GLY A 121 -11.12 3.34 14.34
CA GLY A 121 -9.77 3.65 14.82
C GLY A 121 -9.16 4.86 14.09
N HIS A 122 -9.32 4.96 12.78
CA HIS A 122 -8.91 6.13 11.99
C HIS A 122 -9.73 7.39 12.33
N ALA A 123 -11.03 7.25 12.60
CA ALA A 123 -11.84 8.38 13.06
C ALA A 123 -11.37 8.90 14.42
N VAL A 124 -11.00 8.02 15.34
CA VAL A 124 -10.43 8.36 16.65
C VAL A 124 -9.07 9.05 16.49
N GLN A 125 -8.20 8.56 15.61
CA GLN A 125 -6.93 9.23 15.26
C GLN A 125 -7.17 10.66 14.79
N HIS A 126 -8.15 10.85 13.90
CA HIS A 126 -8.49 12.17 13.37
C HIS A 126 -9.00 13.10 14.48
N ALA A 127 -9.93 12.62 15.31
CA ALA A 127 -10.48 13.39 16.43
C ALA A 127 -9.40 13.80 17.46
N GLN A 128 -8.36 12.97 17.63
CA GLN A 128 -7.22 13.22 18.52
C GLN A 128 -6.06 13.94 17.84
N ALA A 129 -6.22 14.42 16.61
CA ALA A 129 -5.18 15.09 15.82
C ALA A 129 -3.86 14.28 15.75
N TYR A 130 -3.96 12.97 15.55
CA TYR A 130 -2.81 12.08 15.47
C TYR A 130 -1.85 12.49 14.37
N HIS A 131 -0.63 12.85 14.73
CA HIS A 131 0.34 13.50 13.84
C HIS A 131 0.61 12.72 12.53
N TRP A 132 0.80 11.40 12.62
CA TRP A 132 1.09 10.57 11.44
C TRP A 132 -0.10 10.50 10.46
N LEU A 133 -1.35 10.54 10.95
CA LEU A 133 -2.53 10.62 10.09
C LEU A 133 -2.57 11.96 9.34
N GLY A 134 -2.23 13.06 10.01
CA GLY A 134 -2.13 14.37 9.38
C GLY A 134 -1.07 14.40 8.28
N LEU A 135 0.13 13.86 8.56
CA LEU A 135 1.21 13.74 7.57
C LEU A 135 0.80 12.86 6.37
N ARG A 136 0.20 11.69 6.63
CA ARG A 136 -0.35 10.81 5.57
C ARG A 136 -1.31 11.58 4.68
N SER A 137 -2.29 12.27 5.28
CA SER A 137 -3.32 13.00 4.53
C SER A 137 -2.73 14.13 3.67
N ALA A 138 -1.73 14.85 4.18
CA ALA A 138 -1.04 15.91 3.45
C ALA A 138 -0.24 15.37 2.23
N LEU A 139 0.28 14.14 2.32
CA LEU A 139 1.07 13.52 1.26
C LEU A 139 0.22 12.84 0.17
N VAL A 140 -1.06 12.52 0.44
CA VAL A 140 -1.94 11.81 -0.50
C VAL A 140 -1.97 12.44 -1.90
N PRO A 141 -2.12 13.77 -2.10
CA PRO A 141 -2.16 14.35 -3.45
C PRO A 141 -0.87 14.13 -4.23
N ILE A 142 0.29 14.27 -3.56
CA ILE A 142 1.62 14.08 -4.16
C ILE A 142 1.81 12.62 -4.57
N VAL A 143 1.44 11.70 -3.69
CA VAL A 143 1.55 10.27 -3.92
C VAL A 143 0.62 9.81 -5.04
N GLN A 144 -0.60 10.32 -5.09
CA GLN A 144 -1.55 10.00 -6.15
C GLN A 144 -1.04 10.44 -7.53
N LEU A 145 -0.47 11.64 -7.63
CA LEU A 145 0.18 12.09 -8.85
C LEU A 145 1.36 11.18 -9.22
N SER A 146 2.23 10.88 -8.26
CA SER A 146 3.39 10.00 -8.46
C SER A 146 2.96 8.60 -8.92
N SER A 147 1.98 8.00 -8.28
CA SER A 147 1.46 6.67 -8.60
C SER A 147 0.87 6.58 -10.00
N ASN A 148 0.18 7.64 -10.46
CA ASN A 148 -0.38 7.70 -11.80
C ASN A 148 0.69 7.81 -12.89
N LEU A 149 1.81 8.45 -12.59
CA LEU A 149 2.86 8.74 -13.56
C LEU A 149 3.98 7.70 -13.56
N VAL A 150 4.28 7.05 -12.42
CA VAL A 150 5.47 6.21 -12.25
C VAL A 150 5.61 5.14 -13.31
N GLY A 151 4.53 4.42 -13.65
CA GLY A 151 4.57 3.34 -14.64
C GLY A 151 4.93 3.83 -16.05
N ILE A 152 4.30 4.93 -16.46
CA ILE A 152 4.52 5.54 -17.79
C ILE A 152 5.95 6.09 -17.88
N VAL A 153 6.39 6.84 -16.87
CA VAL A 153 7.71 7.48 -16.84
C VAL A 153 8.82 6.43 -16.79
N LEU A 154 8.67 5.36 -16.00
CA LEU A 154 9.63 4.25 -15.99
C LEU A 154 9.71 3.56 -17.35
N MET A 155 8.58 3.27 -17.97
CA MET A 155 8.55 2.61 -19.28
C MET A 155 9.23 3.47 -20.36
N ILE A 156 8.91 4.75 -20.43
CA ILE A 156 9.57 5.68 -21.36
C ILE A 156 11.08 5.78 -21.05
N GLY A 157 11.44 5.87 -19.76
CA GLY A 157 12.84 5.94 -19.35
C GLY A 157 13.67 4.74 -19.75
N ILE A 158 13.12 3.53 -19.62
CA ILE A 158 13.78 2.28 -20.06
C ILE A 158 13.95 2.26 -21.60
N VAL A 159 12.91 2.61 -22.35
CA VAL A 159 12.97 2.64 -23.82
C VAL A 159 14.00 3.65 -24.31
N LEU A 160 13.99 4.89 -23.76
CA LEU A 160 14.98 5.91 -24.12
C LEU A 160 16.39 5.47 -23.80
N LEU A 161 16.63 4.85 -22.65
CA LEU A 161 17.94 4.35 -22.28
C LEU A 161 18.41 3.23 -23.24
N ALA A 162 17.51 2.30 -23.61
CA ALA A 162 17.80 1.24 -24.57
C ALA A 162 18.13 1.77 -25.99
N MET A 163 17.62 2.94 -26.36
CA MET A 163 17.92 3.63 -27.62
C MET A 163 19.20 4.51 -27.53
N GLY A 164 19.97 4.41 -26.46
CA GLY A 164 21.19 5.25 -26.25
C GLY A 164 20.90 6.68 -25.78
N GLY A 165 19.67 6.94 -25.30
CA GLY A 165 19.28 8.23 -24.77
C GLY A 165 19.74 8.48 -23.33
N SER A 166 19.38 9.64 -22.80
CA SER A 166 19.78 10.08 -21.48
C SER A 166 19.08 9.32 -20.34
N PRO A 167 19.77 8.98 -19.22
CA PRO A 167 19.18 8.26 -18.08
C PRO A 167 18.27 9.13 -17.20
N TRP A 168 18.14 10.42 -17.45
CA TRP A 168 17.39 11.34 -16.59
C TRP A 168 15.90 10.99 -16.45
N VAL A 169 15.26 10.54 -17.53
CA VAL A 169 13.83 10.15 -17.50
C VAL A 169 13.64 8.91 -16.63
N LEU A 170 14.54 7.93 -16.74
CA LEU A 170 14.53 6.76 -15.86
C LEU A 170 14.76 7.16 -14.40
N GLY A 171 15.72 8.07 -14.15
CA GLY A 171 15.98 8.61 -12.82
C GLY A 171 14.75 9.31 -12.21
N LEU A 172 14.00 10.06 -13.02
CA LEU A 172 12.74 10.66 -12.58
C LEU A 172 11.71 9.59 -12.20
N GLY A 173 11.56 8.54 -13.00
CA GLY A 173 10.66 7.42 -12.70
C GLY A 173 11.03 6.71 -11.39
N ILE A 174 12.33 6.49 -11.14
CA ILE A 174 12.83 5.93 -9.88
C ILE A 174 12.52 6.87 -8.71
N GLY A 175 12.67 8.19 -8.88
CA GLY A 175 12.29 9.18 -7.88
C GLY A 175 10.80 9.13 -7.51
N LEU A 176 9.92 9.06 -8.51
CA LEU A 176 8.48 8.91 -8.30
C LEU A 176 8.16 7.60 -7.56
N PHE A 177 8.84 6.50 -7.92
CA PHE A 177 8.69 5.23 -7.21
C PHE A 177 9.16 5.32 -5.76
N ALA A 178 10.25 6.01 -5.49
CA ALA A 178 10.75 6.23 -4.13
C ALA A 178 9.75 7.01 -3.26
N VAL A 179 9.05 8.01 -3.83
CA VAL A 179 7.98 8.76 -3.14
C VAL A 179 6.83 7.83 -2.73
N THR A 180 6.36 6.96 -3.63
CA THR A 180 5.28 6.01 -3.31
C THR A 180 5.71 5.00 -2.25
N THR A 181 6.96 4.55 -2.31
CA THR A 181 7.53 3.62 -1.32
C THR A 181 7.67 4.28 0.05
N ALA A 182 8.20 5.51 0.11
CA ALA A 182 8.31 6.27 1.36
C ALA A 182 6.94 6.49 2.01
N PHE A 183 5.91 6.76 1.21
CA PHE A 183 4.54 6.89 1.72
C PHE A 183 4.02 5.61 2.36
N ALA A 184 4.34 4.43 1.81
CA ALA A 184 3.97 3.16 2.43
C ALA A 184 4.54 3.02 3.85
N PHE A 185 5.81 3.44 4.07
CA PHE A 185 6.41 3.45 5.40
C PHE A 185 5.77 4.46 6.35
N ILE A 186 5.36 5.63 5.86
CA ILE A 186 4.65 6.65 6.66
C ILE A 186 3.25 6.15 7.04
N THR A 187 2.63 5.34 6.21
CA THR A 187 1.29 4.77 6.47
C THR A 187 1.31 3.69 7.55
N LEU A 188 2.40 2.91 7.69
CA LEU A 188 2.48 1.83 8.66
C LEU A 188 2.16 2.23 10.12
N PRO A 189 2.73 3.29 10.71
CA PRO A 189 2.37 3.73 12.06
C PRO A 189 0.89 4.07 12.22
N VAL A 190 0.26 4.62 11.17
CA VAL A 190 -1.17 4.95 11.16
C VAL A 190 -2.01 3.68 11.25
N GLU A 191 -1.70 2.68 10.43
CA GLU A 191 -2.43 1.41 10.39
C GLU A 191 -2.24 0.60 11.69
N PHE A 192 -1.02 0.57 12.24
CA PHE A 192 -0.77 -0.11 13.51
C PHE A 192 -1.50 0.55 14.67
N ASP A 193 -1.51 1.88 14.75
CA ASP A 193 -2.20 2.59 15.81
C ASP A 193 -3.72 2.48 15.68
N ALA A 194 -4.31 2.55 14.46
CA ALA A 194 -5.73 2.31 14.22
C ALA A 194 -6.14 0.90 14.70
N SER A 195 -5.37 -0.12 14.31
CA SER A 195 -5.58 -1.51 14.74
C SER A 195 -5.45 -1.67 16.26
N ALA A 196 -4.47 -1.02 16.88
CA ALA A 196 -4.28 -1.08 18.34
C ALA A 196 -5.46 -0.43 19.10
N ARG A 197 -6.02 0.66 18.57
CA ARG A 197 -7.23 1.31 19.13
C ARG A 197 -8.45 0.40 19.01
N ALA A 198 -8.63 -0.23 17.85
CA ALA A 198 -9.71 -1.20 17.62
C ALA A 198 -9.62 -2.38 18.61
N LEU A 199 -8.44 -2.99 18.74
CA LEU A 199 -8.21 -4.13 19.65
C LEU A 199 -8.38 -3.77 21.12
N LYS A 200 -8.03 -2.54 21.51
CA LYS A 200 -8.21 -2.08 22.89
C LYS A 200 -9.68 -1.86 23.24
N TRP A 201 -10.49 -1.48 22.27
CA TRP A 201 -11.91 -1.21 22.46
C TRP A 201 -12.75 -2.50 22.40
N LEU A 202 -12.46 -3.45 21.47
CA LEU A 202 -13.12 -4.75 21.37
C LEU A 202 -12.87 -5.63 22.57
#